data_bc273fc1ca8b48ba3bee87f1526240d9
#
_entry.id   bc273fc1ca8b48ba3bee87f1526240d9
#
_cell.length_a   1.000
_cell.length_b   1.000
_cell.length_c   1.000
_cell.angle_alpha   90.00
_cell.angle_beta   90.00
_cell.angle_gamma   90.00
#
_symmetry.space_group_name_H-M   'P 1'
#
loop_
_entity.id
_entity.type
_entity.pdbx_description
1 polymer ?
#
loop_
_entity_poly.entity_id
_entity_poly.type
_entity_poly.pdbx_seq_one_letter_code
_entity_poly.pdbx_strand_id
1 'polypeptide(L)'
;MKILVTVKRIPDPDESLKFAAGGLDYSASKWVPNAFDEYAVETALRLAEVVGGTQRLAEVIVLSICPENQRQHVTQFLAMGADRGIIVDADPDKLDTITVSKLIAAVFKKEACDLLISGKLSQDNEGNQVPQRVAALLNLPQACFAAGIKWDQTGRALDVSREVDDGVEQKRVPLPAVVSVDLRIVLPRSVTNGSTPATHAYNEGPRLASLKGITMAKRKPVAVHKLADLGVTATGTEQNVSVAAPPKRKAGQKVKTVEELFEKLTKEAKVL
;
A
#
# COMPACT_ATOMS: atom_id res chain seq x y z
N MET A 1 13.63 -8.93 12.70
CA MET A 1 12.77 -9.08 11.50
C MET A 1 13.04 -7.92 10.53
N LYS A 2 12.98 -8.15 9.23
CA LYS A 2 13.02 -7.11 8.20
C LYS A 2 11.67 -7.00 7.50
N ILE A 3 11.09 -5.83 7.49
CA ILE A 3 9.80 -5.54 6.85
C ILE A 3 10.05 -4.66 5.63
N LEU A 4 9.69 -5.15 4.44
CA LEU A 4 9.67 -4.38 3.22
C LEU A 4 8.28 -3.79 3.04
N VAL A 5 8.18 -2.48 2.79
CA VAL A 5 6.91 -1.81 2.53
C VAL A 5 6.96 -1.17 1.15
N THR A 6 6.02 -1.52 0.30
CA THR A 6 5.90 -0.88 -1.02
C THR A 6 5.16 0.44 -0.90
N VAL A 7 5.69 1.46 -1.58
CA VAL A 7 5.08 2.79 -1.62
C VAL A 7 5.03 3.31 -3.05
N LYS A 8 3.85 3.73 -3.48
CA LYS A 8 3.60 4.26 -4.82
C LYS A 8 3.26 5.73 -4.78
N ARG A 9 3.77 6.47 -5.75
CA ARG A 9 3.39 7.83 -6.06
C ARG A 9 2.28 7.80 -7.10
N ILE A 10 1.21 8.54 -6.87
CA ILE A 10 0.05 8.61 -7.76
C ILE A 10 -0.29 10.07 -8.08
N PRO A 11 -0.96 10.35 -9.20
CA PRO A 11 -1.60 11.65 -9.40
C PRO A 11 -2.60 11.90 -8.27
N ASP A 12 -2.72 13.16 -7.84
CA ASP A 12 -3.63 13.53 -6.75
C ASP A 12 -5.07 13.17 -7.14
N PRO A 13 -5.74 12.24 -6.42
CA PRO A 13 -7.09 11.79 -6.77
C PRO A 13 -8.16 12.89 -6.63
N ASP A 14 -7.85 14.00 -5.94
CA ASP A 14 -8.74 15.14 -5.80
C ASP A 14 -8.66 16.10 -7.01
N GLU A 15 -7.67 15.91 -7.89
CA GLU A 15 -7.55 16.68 -9.12
C GLU A 15 -8.43 16.10 -10.25
N SER A 16 -8.98 16.97 -11.08
CA SER A 16 -9.72 16.55 -12.27
C SER A 16 -8.77 15.92 -13.30
N LEU A 17 -9.12 14.74 -13.78
CA LEU A 17 -8.39 14.04 -14.84
C LEU A 17 -8.39 14.88 -16.12
N LYS A 18 -7.23 15.07 -16.71
CA LYS A 18 -7.05 15.69 -18.03
C LYS A 18 -6.78 14.62 -19.08
N PHE A 19 -7.39 14.79 -20.24
CA PHE A 19 -7.23 13.89 -21.38
C PHE A 19 -6.52 14.63 -22.51
N ALA A 20 -5.54 13.98 -23.11
CA ALA A 20 -4.86 14.42 -24.32
C ALA A 20 -5.01 13.35 -25.41
N ALA A 21 -4.53 13.66 -26.62
CA ALA A 21 -4.50 12.69 -27.72
C ALA A 21 -3.67 11.47 -27.30
N GLY A 22 -4.35 10.36 -27.05
CA GLY A 22 -3.70 9.08 -26.69
C GLY A 22 -3.79 8.67 -25.22
N GLY A 23 -4.43 9.42 -24.33
CA GLY A 23 -4.61 8.98 -22.96
C GLY A 23 -4.76 10.10 -21.93
N LEU A 24 -4.35 9.81 -20.70
CA LEU A 24 -4.33 10.76 -19.59
C LEU A 24 -3.10 11.69 -19.69
N ASP A 25 -3.30 12.96 -19.41
CA ASP A 25 -2.24 13.97 -19.34
C ASP A 25 -1.91 14.30 -17.89
N TYR A 26 -0.76 13.86 -17.44
CA TYR A 26 -0.23 14.09 -16.10
C TYR A 26 0.79 15.24 -16.02
N SER A 27 1.01 15.98 -17.12
CA SER A 27 2.07 17.00 -17.21
C SER A 27 1.96 18.11 -16.15
N ALA A 28 0.74 18.44 -15.74
CA ALA A 28 0.46 19.47 -14.73
C ALA A 28 -0.11 18.88 -13.42
N SER A 29 -0.12 17.56 -13.27
CA SER A 29 -0.70 16.92 -12.09
C SER A 29 0.22 17.07 -10.88
N LYS A 30 -0.38 17.33 -9.74
CA LYS A 30 0.27 17.16 -8.45
C LYS A 30 0.39 15.67 -8.15
N TRP A 31 1.53 15.26 -7.60
CA TRP A 31 1.78 13.89 -7.25
C TRP A 31 1.81 13.73 -5.73
N VAL A 32 1.08 12.74 -5.24
CA VAL A 32 0.91 12.44 -3.81
C VAL A 32 1.23 10.98 -3.53
N PRO A 33 1.49 10.60 -2.27
CA PRO A 33 1.53 9.19 -1.90
C PRO A 33 0.19 8.52 -2.12
N ASN A 34 0.20 7.24 -2.48
CA ASN A 34 -0.99 6.42 -2.39
C ASN A 34 -1.39 6.27 -0.91
N ALA A 35 -2.63 6.65 -0.56
CA ALA A 35 -3.09 6.63 0.83
C ALA A 35 -2.96 5.25 1.49
N PHE A 36 -3.26 4.16 0.77
CA PHE A 36 -3.12 2.80 1.30
C PHE A 36 -1.68 2.43 1.68
N ASP A 37 -0.68 3.05 1.04
CA ASP A 37 0.72 2.80 1.35
C ASP A 37 1.16 3.56 2.61
N GLU A 38 0.56 4.71 2.93
CA GLU A 38 0.77 5.38 4.21
C GLU A 38 0.29 4.50 5.37
N TYR A 39 -0.85 3.82 5.20
CA TYR A 39 -1.36 2.84 6.16
C TYR A 39 -0.45 1.60 6.27
N ALA A 40 0.13 1.16 5.16
CA ALA A 40 1.10 0.07 5.15
C ALA A 40 2.38 0.42 5.93
N VAL A 41 2.91 1.62 5.73
CA VAL A 41 4.08 2.11 6.47
C VAL A 41 3.76 2.26 7.96
N GLU A 42 2.62 2.85 8.33
CA GLU A 42 2.19 2.94 9.73
C GLU A 42 2.08 1.55 10.38
N THR A 43 1.52 0.58 9.68
CA THR A 43 1.43 -0.80 10.14
C THR A 43 2.80 -1.40 10.43
N ALA A 44 3.76 -1.22 9.52
CA ALA A 44 5.13 -1.70 9.69
C ALA A 44 5.81 -1.02 10.89
N LEU A 45 5.59 0.28 11.08
CA LEU A 45 6.14 1.03 12.20
C LEU A 45 5.57 0.54 13.54
N ARG A 46 4.25 0.29 13.63
CA ARG A 46 3.61 -0.26 14.85
C ARG A 46 4.12 -1.67 15.19
N LEU A 47 4.41 -2.50 14.18
CA LEU A 47 5.04 -3.80 14.39
C LEU A 47 6.49 -3.66 14.87
N ALA A 48 7.23 -2.67 14.34
CA ALA A 48 8.66 -2.53 14.59
C ALA A 48 9.01 -1.83 15.90
N GLU A 49 8.15 -0.98 16.45
CA GLU A 49 8.46 -0.16 17.63
C GLU A 49 7.96 -0.78 18.94
N VAL A 50 8.67 -0.47 20.04
CA VAL A 50 8.20 -0.73 21.40
C VAL A 50 7.87 0.60 22.05
N VAL A 51 6.60 0.82 22.36
CA VAL A 51 6.15 2.10 22.92
C VAL A 51 6.79 2.34 24.29
N GLY A 52 7.30 3.56 24.47
CA GLY A 52 8.02 3.95 25.70
C GLY A 52 9.48 3.49 25.73
N GLY A 53 9.96 2.77 24.71
CA GLY A 53 11.35 2.32 24.59
C GLY A 53 12.07 2.90 23.38
N THR A 54 13.36 2.62 23.28
CA THR A 54 14.19 2.95 22.12
C THR A 54 14.49 1.73 21.25
N GLN A 55 14.10 0.55 21.71
CA GLN A 55 14.32 -0.71 21.01
C GLN A 55 13.41 -0.84 19.79
N ARG A 56 13.96 -1.34 18.69
CA ARG A 56 13.21 -1.72 17.50
C ARG A 56 13.22 -3.24 17.34
N LEU A 57 12.06 -3.80 17.09
CA LEU A 57 11.86 -5.24 16.88
C LEU A 57 12.08 -5.65 15.42
N ALA A 58 12.02 -4.68 14.52
CA ALA A 58 12.19 -4.89 13.09
C ALA A 58 12.81 -3.67 12.41
N GLU A 59 13.55 -3.92 11.33
CA GLU A 59 13.96 -2.91 10.35
C GLU A 59 12.81 -2.67 9.36
N VAL A 60 12.43 -1.41 9.14
CA VAL A 60 11.38 -1.03 8.17
C VAL A 60 12.05 -0.40 6.96
N ILE A 61 11.93 -1.05 5.81
CA ILE A 61 12.49 -0.65 4.54
C ILE A 61 11.36 -0.24 3.60
N VAL A 62 11.39 1.00 3.08
CA VAL A 62 10.40 1.43 2.08
C VAL A 62 10.96 1.26 0.68
N LEU A 63 10.19 0.66 -0.21
CA LEU A 63 10.53 0.42 -1.61
C LEU A 63 9.58 1.20 -2.53
N SER A 64 10.15 2.00 -3.41
CA SER A 64 9.41 2.64 -4.50
C SER A 64 10.00 2.29 -5.86
N ILE A 65 9.13 2.07 -6.85
CA ILE A 65 9.52 1.97 -8.26
C ILE A 65 9.16 3.32 -8.88
N CYS A 66 10.16 4.15 -9.09
CA CYS A 66 9.99 5.50 -9.62
C CYS A 66 11.32 6.01 -10.18
N PRO A 67 11.33 7.04 -11.04
CA PRO A 67 12.55 7.69 -11.44
C PRO A 67 13.36 8.20 -10.23
N GLU A 68 14.69 8.06 -10.26
CA GLU A 68 15.59 8.45 -9.15
C GLU A 68 15.42 9.92 -8.73
N ASN A 69 15.15 10.82 -9.68
CA ASN A 69 14.89 12.24 -9.41
C ASN A 69 13.62 12.48 -8.55
N GLN A 70 12.80 11.46 -8.33
CA GLN A 70 11.61 11.49 -7.46
C GLN A 70 11.89 10.97 -6.04
N ARG A 71 13.16 10.93 -5.62
CA ARG A 71 13.62 10.48 -4.29
C ARG A 71 12.86 11.12 -3.13
N GLN A 72 12.33 12.33 -3.31
CA GLN A 72 11.56 13.04 -2.27
C GLN A 72 10.34 12.24 -1.84
N HIS A 73 9.71 11.48 -2.73
CA HIS A 73 8.60 10.60 -2.42
C HIS A 73 8.97 9.56 -1.35
N VAL A 74 10.13 8.91 -1.47
CA VAL A 74 10.63 7.95 -0.47
C VAL A 74 10.98 8.66 0.84
N THR A 75 11.57 9.86 0.75
CA THR A 75 12.03 10.63 1.91
C THR A 75 10.90 10.97 2.89
N GLN A 76 9.67 11.17 2.41
CA GLN A 76 8.53 11.43 3.30
C GLN A 76 8.17 10.23 4.19
N PHE A 77 8.27 9.00 3.69
CA PHE A 77 8.08 7.80 4.48
C PHE A 77 9.24 7.55 5.46
N LEU A 78 10.46 7.94 5.08
CA LEU A 78 11.59 7.97 6.00
C LEU A 78 11.35 8.97 7.14
N ALA A 79 10.68 10.09 6.86
CA ALA A 79 10.30 11.08 7.88
C ALA A 79 9.20 10.57 8.82
N MET A 80 8.30 9.70 8.37
CA MET A 80 7.34 9.00 9.22
C MET A 80 8.03 8.04 10.22
N GLY A 81 9.21 7.51 9.88
CA GLY A 81 9.95 6.65 10.80
C GLY A 81 10.58 5.40 10.18
N ALA A 82 10.40 5.13 8.89
CA ALA A 82 11.09 4.02 8.21
C ALA A 82 12.62 4.19 8.32
N ASP A 83 13.35 3.09 8.35
CA ASP A 83 14.79 3.10 8.67
C ASP A 83 15.63 3.47 7.44
N ARG A 84 15.30 2.93 6.28
CA ARG A 84 15.95 3.24 5.00
C ARG A 84 15.01 3.07 3.82
N GLY A 85 15.42 3.58 2.66
CA GLY A 85 14.69 3.49 1.41
C GLY A 85 15.41 2.69 0.34
N ILE A 86 14.64 2.17 -0.61
CA ILE A 86 15.11 1.58 -1.86
C ILE A 86 14.30 2.20 -2.98
N ILE A 87 14.96 2.62 -4.03
CA ILE A 87 14.37 3.05 -5.29
C ILE A 87 14.77 2.05 -6.37
N VAL A 88 13.80 1.54 -7.09
CA VAL A 88 14.05 0.94 -8.40
C VAL A 88 13.84 2.02 -9.43
N ASP A 89 14.94 2.46 -10.05
CA ASP A 89 14.94 3.56 -11.03
C ASP A 89 14.29 3.11 -12.34
N ALA A 90 13.02 3.41 -12.46
CA ALA A 90 12.21 3.10 -13.62
C ALA A 90 10.99 4.03 -13.70
N ASP A 91 10.47 4.18 -14.92
CA ASP A 91 9.20 4.84 -15.16
C ASP A 91 8.06 3.82 -14.97
N PRO A 92 7.26 3.92 -13.89
CA PRO A 92 6.21 2.94 -13.59
C PRO A 92 5.13 2.86 -14.67
N ASP A 93 4.90 3.95 -15.42
CA ASP A 93 3.89 3.98 -16.49
C ASP A 93 4.30 3.13 -17.71
N LYS A 94 5.58 2.73 -17.78
CA LYS A 94 6.12 1.83 -18.81
C LYS A 94 6.25 0.39 -18.36
N LEU A 95 5.83 0.08 -17.13
CA LEU A 95 5.92 -1.26 -16.56
C LEU A 95 4.52 -1.87 -16.39
N ASP A 96 4.41 -3.12 -16.76
CA ASP A 96 3.22 -3.90 -16.47
C ASP A 96 3.24 -4.43 -15.02
N THR A 97 2.09 -4.87 -14.53
CA THR A 97 1.90 -5.39 -13.17
C THR A 97 2.80 -6.59 -12.88
N ILE A 98 3.10 -7.40 -13.90
CA ILE A 98 3.98 -8.58 -13.78
C ILE A 98 5.42 -8.14 -13.54
N THR A 99 5.90 -7.17 -14.31
CA THR A 99 7.27 -6.62 -14.15
C THR A 99 7.43 -5.97 -12.79
N VAL A 100 6.46 -5.16 -12.34
CA VAL A 100 6.43 -4.55 -11.00
C VAL A 100 6.53 -5.64 -9.93
N SER A 101 5.74 -6.70 -10.03
CA SER A 101 5.75 -7.80 -9.06
C SER A 101 7.08 -8.54 -9.02
N LYS A 102 7.72 -8.76 -10.18
CA LYS A 102 9.07 -9.38 -10.28
C LYS A 102 10.14 -8.50 -9.62
N LEU A 103 10.09 -7.18 -9.82
CA LEU A 103 11.03 -6.24 -9.19
C LEU A 103 10.90 -6.26 -7.67
N ILE A 104 9.68 -6.22 -7.14
CA ILE A 104 9.43 -6.30 -5.69
C ILE A 104 9.93 -7.64 -5.13
N ALA A 105 9.62 -8.75 -5.81
CA ALA A 105 10.09 -10.08 -5.40
C ALA A 105 11.62 -10.19 -5.41
N ALA A 106 12.31 -9.59 -6.40
CA ALA A 106 13.75 -9.56 -6.48
C ALA A 106 14.38 -8.75 -5.32
N VAL A 107 13.82 -7.58 -5.00
CA VAL A 107 14.26 -6.79 -3.86
C VAL A 107 14.01 -7.53 -2.54
N PHE A 108 12.84 -8.14 -2.36
CA PHE A 108 12.51 -8.94 -1.17
C PHE A 108 13.55 -10.04 -0.91
N LYS A 109 13.93 -10.79 -1.95
CA LYS A 109 14.98 -11.83 -1.88
C LYS A 109 16.35 -11.22 -1.58
N LYS A 110 16.75 -10.18 -2.30
CA LYS A 110 18.06 -9.52 -2.16
C LYS A 110 18.27 -8.97 -0.75
N GLU A 111 17.23 -8.40 -0.16
CA GLU A 111 17.26 -7.85 1.19
C GLU A 111 17.06 -8.92 2.29
N ALA A 112 16.73 -10.15 1.92
CA ALA A 112 16.36 -11.23 2.84
C ALA A 112 15.28 -10.78 3.84
N CYS A 113 14.18 -10.26 3.31
CA CYS A 113 13.06 -9.75 4.10
C CYS A 113 12.22 -10.91 4.68
N ASP A 114 11.65 -10.68 5.86
CA ASP A 114 10.74 -11.63 6.52
C ASP A 114 9.27 -11.32 6.19
N LEU A 115 8.94 -10.05 5.92
CA LEU A 115 7.57 -9.62 5.70
C LEU A 115 7.52 -8.55 4.60
N LEU A 116 6.62 -8.72 3.64
CA LEU A 116 6.18 -7.67 2.74
C LEU A 116 4.85 -7.12 3.22
N ILE A 117 4.75 -5.82 3.40
CA ILE A 117 3.49 -5.11 3.62
C ILE A 117 3.26 -4.15 2.45
N SER A 118 2.05 -4.14 1.92
CA SER A 118 1.64 -3.18 0.89
C SER A 118 0.23 -2.66 1.16
N GLY A 119 -0.11 -1.52 0.57
CA GLY A 119 -1.51 -1.12 0.45
C GLY A 119 -2.32 -2.17 -0.33
N LYS A 120 -3.62 -2.29 -0.06
CA LYS A 120 -4.47 -3.25 -0.78
C LYS A 120 -4.57 -2.94 -2.27
N LEU A 121 -4.49 -1.66 -2.63
CA LEU A 121 -4.55 -1.19 -4.02
C LEU A 121 -3.89 0.19 -4.14
N SER A 122 -3.73 0.68 -5.36
CA SER A 122 -3.38 2.08 -5.62
C SER A 122 -4.60 2.82 -6.20
N GLN A 123 -4.84 4.04 -5.73
CA GLN A 123 -6.04 4.82 -6.07
C GLN A 123 -6.08 5.27 -7.54
N ASP A 124 -4.97 5.17 -8.26
CA ASP A 124 -4.88 5.55 -9.68
C ASP A 124 -5.38 4.47 -10.64
N ASN A 125 -5.28 3.18 -10.28
CA ASN A 125 -5.70 2.10 -11.18
C ASN A 125 -6.49 0.97 -10.51
N GLU A 126 -6.52 0.92 -9.17
CA GLU A 126 -7.29 -0.04 -8.36
C GLU A 126 -7.07 -1.53 -8.73
N GLY A 127 -5.94 -1.85 -9.35
CA GLY A 127 -5.68 -3.18 -9.92
C GLY A 127 -5.59 -4.33 -8.92
N ASN A 128 -5.21 -4.06 -7.67
CA ASN A 128 -5.14 -5.02 -6.55
C ASN A 128 -4.53 -6.38 -6.91
N GLN A 129 -3.40 -6.41 -7.62
CA GLN A 129 -2.78 -7.65 -8.10
C GLN A 129 -1.36 -7.86 -7.59
N VAL A 130 -0.63 -6.79 -7.30
CA VAL A 130 0.82 -6.85 -7.06
C VAL A 130 1.18 -7.68 -5.84
N PRO A 131 0.61 -7.50 -4.64
CA PRO A 131 1.00 -8.29 -3.47
C PRO A 131 0.75 -9.78 -3.66
N GLN A 132 -0.38 -10.17 -4.25
CA GLN A 132 -0.72 -11.56 -4.53
C GLN A 132 0.23 -12.20 -5.53
N ARG A 133 0.61 -11.47 -6.58
CA ARG A 133 1.60 -11.92 -7.58
C ARG A 133 2.98 -12.08 -6.94
N VAL A 134 3.39 -11.16 -6.06
CA VAL A 134 4.66 -11.28 -5.33
C VAL A 134 4.66 -12.52 -4.43
N ALA A 135 3.57 -12.78 -3.70
CA ALA A 135 3.45 -13.98 -2.88
C ALA A 135 3.59 -15.26 -3.72
N ALA A 136 2.92 -15.31 -4.88
CA ALA A 136 3.02 -16.44 -5.81
C ALA A 136 4.44 -16.60 -6.38
N LEU A 137 5.09 -15.53 -6.82
CA LEU A 137 6.46 -15.55 -7.34
C LEU A 137 7.49 -16.01 -6.30
N LEU A 138 7.24 -15.73 -5.04
CA LEU A 138 8.11 -16.10 -3.92
C LEU A 138 7.72 -17.44 -3.30
N ASN A 139 6.58 -18.04 -3.68
CA ASN A 139 5.96 -19.18 -3.04
C ASN A 139 5.78 -18.97 -1.52
N LEU A 140 5.27 -17.80 -1.14
CA LEU A 140 5.06 -17.38 0.24
C LEU A 140 3.57 -17.37 0.59
N PRO A 141 3.24 -17.68 1.87
CA PRO A 141 1.90 -17.45 2.38
C PRO A 141 1.52 -15.99 2.34
N GLN A 142 0.20 -15.73 2.20
CA GLN A 142 -0.31 -14.37 2.09
C GLN A 142 -1.61 -14.16 2.86
N ALA A 143 -1.83 -12.92 3.30
CA ALA A 143 -3.10 -12.43 3.79
C ALA A 143 -3.40 -11.07 3.16
N CYS A 144 -4.50 -10.98 2.39
CA CYS A 144 -4.93 -9.73 1.74
C CYS A 144 -5.99 -9.02 2.58
N PHE A 145 -6.04 -7.67 2.47
CA PHE A 145 -7.04 -6.83 3.13
C PHE A 145 -7.01 -6.93 4.65
N ALA A 146 -5.83 -6.96 5.24
CA ALA A 146 -5.68 -7.01 6.68
C ALA A 146 -6.27 -5.76 7.33
N ALA A 147 -7.20 -5.96 8.27
CA ALA A 147 -7.79 -4.94 9.13
C ALA A 147 -7.24 -5.03 10.57
N GLY A 148 -6.53 -6.11 10.89
CA GLY A 148 -5.85 -6.31 12.16
C GLY A 148 -4.69 -7.28 12.02
N ILE A 149 -3.60 -7.03 12.76
CA ILE A 149 -2.42 -7.90 12.79
C ILE A 149 -1.93 -8.04 14.22
N LYS A 150 -1.74 -9.28 14.66
CA LYS A 150 -1.04 -9.61 15.89
C LYS A 150 0.20 -10.42 15.55
N TRP A 151 1.37 -9.89 15.88
CA TRP A 151 2.62 -10.59 15.66
C TRP A 151 2.94 -11.54 16.82
N ASP A 152 2.94 -12.84 16.54
CA ASP A 152 3.49 -13.87 17.40
C ASP A 152 4.99 -14.01 17.11
N GLN A 153 5.82 -13.34 17.93
CA GLN A 153 7.27 -13.36 17.77
C GLN A 153 7.86 -14.76 18.00
N THR A 154 7.33 -15.50 18.97
CA THR A 154 7.80 -16.83 19.34
C THR A 154 7.49 -17.84 18.26
N GLY A 155 6.26 -17.83 17.75
CA GLY A 155 5.82 -18.72 16.69
C GLY A 155 6.24 -18.28 15.29
N ARG A 156 6.93 -17.13 15.16
CA ARG A 156 7.30 -16.51 13.87
C ARG A 156 6.13 -16.46 12.90
N ALA A 157 4.98 -15.96 13.36
CA ALA A 157 3.76 -15.91 12.60
C ALA A 157 2.97 -14.62 12.86
N LEU A 158 2.07 -14.30 11.96
CA LEU A 158 1.09 -13.23 12.11
C LEU A 158 -0.30 -13.85 12.22
N ASP A 159 -1.06 -13.45 13.24
CA ASP A 159 -2.50 -13.67 13.28
C ASP A 159 -3.15 -12.44 12.64
N VAL A 160 -3.78 -12.63 11.49
CA VAL A 160 -4.32 -11.55 10.65
C VAL A 160 -5.83 -11.62 10.62
N SER A 161 -6.49 -10.54 11.02
CA SER A 161 -7.92 -10.34 10.82
C SER A 161 -8.12 -9.62 9.49
N ARG A 162 -8.88 -10.19 8.57
CA ARG A 162 -9.19 -9.59 7.28
C ARG A 162 -10.70 -9.46 7.10
N GLU A 163 -11.12 -8.37 6.50
CA GLU A 163 -12.52 -8.17 6.16
C GLU A 163 -12.84 -8.83 4.83
N VAL A 164 -13.94 -9.53 4.81
CA VAL A 164 -14.54 -10.18 3.64
C VAL A 164 -16.03 -9.84 3.59
N ASP A 165 -16.70 -10.12 2.47
CA ASP A 165 -18.09 -9.72 2.28
C ASP A 165 -19.04 -10.25 3.36
N ASP A 166 -18.77 -11.47 3.85
CA ASP A 166 -19.60 -12.14 4.87
C ASP A 166 -19.13 -11.90 6.31
N GLY A 167 -18.11 -11.04 6.54
CA GLY A 167 -17.64 -10.73 7.89
C GLY A 167 -16.13 -10.63 8.04
N VAL A 168 -15.56 -11.26 9.08
CA VAL A 168 -14.13 -11.21 9.39
C VAL A 168 -13.53 -12.62 9.36
N GLU A 169 -12.54 -12.83 8.51
CA GLU A 169 -11.75 -14.05 8.48
C GLU A 169 -10.50 -13.89 9.36
N GLN A 170 -10.22 -14.90 10.19
CA GLN A 170 -8.97 -14.98 10.95
C GLN A 170 -8.00 -15.92 10.25
N LYS A 171 -6.79 -15.45 10.01
CA LYS A 171 -5.78 -16.18 9.27
C LYS A 171 -4.45 -16.18 10.01
N ARG A 172 -3.88 -17.35 10.25
CA ARG A 172 -2.52 -17.49 10.77
C ARG A 172 -1.55 -17.65 9.61
N VAL A 173 -0.57 -16.76 9.51
CA VAL A 173 0.37 -16.67 8.40
C VAL A 173 1.79 -16.79 8.93
N PRO A 174 2.49 -17.92 8.66
CA PRO A 174 3.89 -18.06 9.05
C PRO A 174 4.80 -17.13 8.25
N LEU A 175 5.87 -16.64 8.86
CA LEU A 175 6.90 -15.83 8.21
C LEU A 175 7.97 -16.72 7.55
N PRO A 176 8.51 -16.35 6.38
CA PRO A 176 8.24 -15.09 5.65
C PRO A 176 6.88 -15.07 4.94
N ALA A 177 6.30 -13.86 4.80
CA ALA A 177 4.94 -13.71 4.29
C ALA A 177 4.72 -12.40 3.51
N VAL A 178 3.58 -12.35 2.80
CA VAL A 178 3.08 -11.14 2.13
C VAL A 178 1.72 -10.75 2.71
N VAL A 179 1.58 -9.48 3.10
CA VAL A 179 0.33 -8.94 3.65
C VAL A 179 -0.03 -7.66 2.89
N SER A 180 -1.28 -7.54 2.44
CA SER A 180 -1.81 -6.25 2.02
C SER A 180 -2.81 -5.73 3.06
N VAL A 181 -2.79 -4.41 3.30
CA VAL A 181 -3.56 -3.79 4.38
C VAL A 181 -4.71 -2.95 3.85
N ASP A 182 -5.82 -3.03 4.56
CA ASP A 182 -6.98 -2.14 4.40
C ASP A 182 -6.83 -0.87 5.24
N LEU A 183 -7.67 0.13 5.00
CA LEU A 183 -7.64 1.39 5.77
C LEU A 183 -7.94 1.19 7.27
N ARG A 184 -8.70 0.17 7.64
CA ARG A 184 -9.04 -0.13 9.04
C ARG A 184 -7.87 -0.65 9.87
N ILE A 185 -6.76 -1.02 9.24
CA ILE A 185 -5.56 -1.51 9.92
C ILE A 185 -4.97 -0.49 10.90
N VAL A 186 -5.25 0.79 10.74
CA VAL A 186 -4.71 1.86 11.59
C VAL A 186 -5.67 2.33 12.69
N LEU A 187 -6.67 1.54 13.02
CA LEU A 187 -7.43 1.74 14.26
C LEU A 187 -6.51 1.59 15.49
N PRO A 188 -6.85 2.17 16.64
CA PRO A 188 -5.93 2.30 17.78
C PRO A 188 -5.28 1.02 18.30
N ARG A 189 -5.92 -0.14 18.11
CA ARG A 189 -5.46 -1.44 18.63
C ARG A 189 -5.40 -2.54 17.56
N SER A 190 -5.49 -2.19 16.30
CA SER A 190 -5.52 -3.18 15.20
C SER A 190 -4.18 -3.86 14.97
N VAL A 191 -3.06 -3.23 15.36
CA VAL A 191 -1.72 -3.77 15.18
C VAL A 191 -1.05 -3.93 16.53
N THR A 192 -0.63 -5.16 16.87
CA THR A 192 0.08 -5.47 18.09
C THR A 192 1.31 -6.34 17.80
N ASN A 193 2.40 -6.10 18.53
CA ASN A 193 3.68 -6.80 18.35
C ASN A 193 4.09 -7.64 19.56
N GLY A 194 3.24 -7.76 20.58
CA GLY A 194 3.52 -8.54 21.79
C GLY A 194 4.50 -7.90 22.77
N SER A 195 5.25 -6.86 22.37
CA SER A 195 6.21 -6.15 23.24
C SER A 195 5.69 -4.76 23.66
N THR A 196 4.84 -4.14 22.86
CA THR A 196 4.09 -2.94 23.27
C THR A 196 2.97 -3.36 24.24
N PRO A 197 2.76 -2.63 25.36
CA PRO A 197 1.72 -2.95 26.32
C PRO A 197 0.34 -3.08 25.66
N ALA A 198 -0.43 -4.09 26.02
CA ALA A 198 -1.77 -4.32 25.47
C ALA A 198 -2.77 -3.19 25.74
N THR A 199 -2.51 -2.37 26.77
CA THR A 199 -3.29 -1.18 27.13
C THR A 199 -3.00 0.02 26.23
N HIS A 200 -1.88 0.00 25.49
CA HIS A 200 -1.51 1.09 24.58
C HIS A 200 -2.50 1.18 23.41
N ALA A 201 -2.91 2.39 23.09
CA ALA A 201 -3.72 2.71 21.93
C ALA A 201 -2.99 3.76 21.10
N TYR A 202 -2.70 3.42 19.85
CA TYR A 202 -2.16 4.39 18.89
C TYR A 202 -3.24 5.42 18.51
N ASN A 203 -2.82 6.56 17.99
CA ASN A 203 -3.74 7.46 17.34
C ASN A 203 -4.33 6.77 16.10
N GLU A 204 -5.58 7.07 15.79
CA GLU A 204 -6.22 6.59 14.57
C GLU A 204 -5.56 7.23 13.34
N GLY A 205 -5.39 6.44 12.28
CA GLY A 205 -4.76 6.88 11.04
C GLY A 205 -3.23 6.71 11.04
N PRO A 206 -2.58 7.00 9.89
CA PRO A 206 -1.13 7.03 9.78
C PRO A 206 -0.57 8.26 10.50
N ARG A 207 0.59 8.09 11.12
CA ARG A 207 1.28 9.19 11.80
C ARG A 207 1.77 10.25 10.82
N LEU A 208 1.72 11.50 11.23
CA LEU A 208 2.36 12.59 10.51
C LEU A 208 3.87 12.63 10.83
N ALA A 209 4.66 13.01 9.83
CA ALA A 209 6.09 13.24 10.03
C ALA A 209 6.33 14.42 10.97
N SER A 210 7.10 14.22 12.04
CA SER A 210 7.52 15.30 12.92
C SER A 210 8.62 16.16 12.27
N LEU A 211 8.81 17.41 12.73
CA LEU A 211 9.91 18.27 12.26
C LEU A 211 11.28 17.60 12.42
N LYS A 212 11.50 16.90 13.54
CA LYS A 212 12.70 16.09 13.76
C LYS A 212 12.80 14.95 12.74
N GLY A 213 11.70 14.26 12.47
CA GLY A 213 11.62 13.18 11.47
C GLY A 213 12.00 13.68 10.07
N ILE A 214 11.47 14.83 9.65
CA ILE A 214 11.78 15.47 8.36
C ILE A 214 13.28 15.81 8.25
N THR A 215 13.87 16.35 9.31
CA THR A 215 15.29 16.68 9.33
C THR A 215 16.17 15.43 9.26
N MET A 216 15.82 14.40 10.03
CA MET A 216 16.56 13.13 10.07
C MET A 216 16.42 12.32 8.79
N ALA A 217 15.28 12.37 8.11
CA ALA A 217 15.02 11.63 6.87
C ALA A 217 16.03 11.93 5.75
N LYS A 218 16.50 13.18 5.70
CA LYS A 218 17.52 13.61 4.70
C LYS A 218 18.86 12.87 4.83
N ARG A 219 19.15 12.30 6.01
CA ARG A 219 20.39 11.58 6.32
C ARG A 219 20.23 10.06 6.24
N LYS A 220 18.99 9.56 6.15
CA LYS A 220 18.73 8.12 6.06
C LYS A 220 19.18 7.60 4.69
N PRO A 221 19.75 6.38 4.64
CA PRO A 221 20.23 5.79 3.40
C PRO A 221 19.07 5.48 2.46
N VAL A 222 19.27 5.73 1.17
CA VAL A 222 18.37 5.31 0.09
C VAL A 222 19.23 4.68 -0.99
N ALA A 223 19.09 3.37 -1.17
CA ALA A 223 19.74 2.64 -2.25
C ALA A 223 18.95 2.82 -3.57
N VAL A 224 19.66 2.86 -4.69
CA VAL A 224 19.05 2.92 -6.02
C VAL A 224 19.50 1.71 -6.81
N HIS A 225 18.56 1.01 -7.43
CA HIS A 225 18.79 -0.13 -8.31
C HIS A 225 18.12 0.10 -9.66
N LYS A 226 18.75 -0.37 -10.72
CA LYS A 226 18.13 -0.51 -12.04
C LYS A 226 17.51 -1.89 -12.17
N LEU A 227 16.63 -2.08 -13.14
CA LEU A 227 16.01 -3.38 -13.43
C LEU A 227 17.09 -4.47 -13.64
N ALA A 228 18.15 -4.14 -14.38
CA ALA A 228 19.24 -5.07 -14.66
C ALA A 228 19.99 -5.53 -13.39
N ASP A 229 20.16 -4.67 -12.39
CA ASP A 229 20.80 -4.99 -11.10
C ASP A 229 20.01 -6.01 -10.29
N LEU A 230 18.72 -6.15 -10.63
CA LEU A 230 17.77 -7.08 -10.01
C LEU A 230 17.49 -8.33 -10.89
N GLY A 231 18.16 -8.41 -12.06
CA GLY A 231 17.94 -9.52 -13.01
C GLY A 231 16.54 -9.54 -13.62
N VAL A 232 15.85 -8.39 -13.68
CA VAL A 232 14.49 -8.31 -14.19
C VAL A 232 14.47 -7.56 -15.52
N THR A 233 13.77 -8.14 -16.49
CA THR A 233 13.48 -7.52 -17.78
C THR A 233 11.97 -7.20 -17.83
N ALA A 234 11.64 -6.03 -18.36
CA ALA A 234 10.24 -5.65 -18.59
C ALA A 234 9.60 -6.62 -19.61
N THR A 235 8.43 -7.14 -19.26
CA THR A 235 7.76 -8.18 -20.07
C THR A 235 6.81 -7.62 -21.11
N GLY A 236 6.22 -6.44 -20.89
CA GLY A 236 5.29 -5.80 -21.81
C GLY A 236 4.04 -6.64 -22.12
N THR A 237 3.56 -7.42 -21.13
CA THR A 237 2.43 -8.34 -21.30
C THR A 237 1.07 -7.67 -21.20
N GLU A 238 1.02 -6.46 -20.65
CA GLU A 238 -0.20 -5.65 -20.48
C GLU A 238 -0.03 -4.31 -21.22
N GLN A 239 -1.03 -3.92 -22.00
CA GLN A 239 -1.02 -2.64 -22.72
C GLN A 239 -2.40 -1.99 -22.67
N ASN A 240 -2.46 -0.70 -22.35
CA ASN A 240 -3.69 0.08 -22.49
C ASN A 240 -3.98 0.29 -23.98
N VAL A 241 -5.12 -0.21 -24.45
CA VAL A 241 -5.56 -0.06 -25.84
C VAL A 241 -6.18 1.32 -26.07
N SER A 242 -6.98 1.78 -25.11
CA SER A 242 -7.60 3.10 -25.14
C SER A 242 -7.96 3.56 -23.74
N VAL A 243 -7.94 4.87 -23.54
CA VAL A 243 -8.40 5.52 -22.31
C VAL A 243 -9.36 6.64 -22.71
N ALA A 244 -10.56 6.64 -22.14
CA ALA A 244 -11.57 7.65 -22.40
C ALA A 244 -12.22 8.14 -21.11
N ALA A 245 -12.67 9.40 -21.12
CA ALA A 245 -13.43 9.92 -20.00
C ALA A 245 -14.74 9.14 -19.81
N PRO A 246 -15.13 8.82 -18.56
CA PRO A 246 -16.40 8.16 -18.33
C PRO A 246 -17.56 9.08 -18.80
N PRO A 247 -18.66 8.48 -19.27
CA PRO A 247 -19.83 9.28 -19.69
C PRO A 247 -20.36 10.08 -18.49
N LYS A 248 -20.78 11.31 -18.74
CA LYS A 248 -21.42 12.15 -17.70
C LYS A 248 -22.63 11.43 -17.12
N ARG A 249 -22.63 11.25 -15.81
CA ARG A 249 -23.80 10.70 -15.11
C ARG A 249 -25.00 11.63 -15.30
N LYS A 250 -26.16 11.06 -15.59
CA LYS A 250 -27.44 11.79 -15.59
C LYS A 250 -27.74 12.24 -14.16
N ALA A 251 -28.37 13.39 -14.02
CA ALA A 251 -28.86 13.81 -12.71
C ALA A 251 -29.82 12.76 -12.15
N GLY A 252 -29.69 12.47 -10.86
CA GLY A 252 -30.60 11.56 -10.17
C GLY A 252 -32.03 12.16 -10.10
N GLN A 253 -33.03 11.31 -9.90
CA GLN A 253 -34.41 11.72 -9.65
C GLN A 253 -34.57 12.12 -8.20
N LYS A 254 -35.10 13.32 -7.95
CA LYS A 254 -35.47 13.75 -6.61
C LYS A 254 -36.88 13.25 -6.31
N VAL A 255 -37.04 12.53 -5.23
CA VAL A 255 -38.33 12.07 -4.72
C VAL A 255 -38.78 12.91 -3.54
N LYS A 256 -40.08 12.96 -3.30
CA LYS A 256 -40.66 13.81 -2.24
C LYS A 256 -40.89 13.04 -0.94
N THR A 257 -41.11 11.73 -1.01
CA THR A 257 -41.42 10.88 0.14
C THR A 257 -40.58 9.60 0.14
N VAL A 258 -40.52 8.95 1.30
CA VAL A 258 -39.84 7.66 1.46
C VAL A 258 -40.56 6.57 0.67
N GLU A 259 -41.88 6.60 0.64
CA GLU A 259 -42.73 5.66 -0.09
C GLU A 259 -42.47 5.71 -1.59
N GLU A 260 -42.34 6.92 -2.14
CA GLU A 260 -41.97 7.13 -3.56
C GLU A 260 -40.57 6.58 -3.85
N LEU A 261 -39.60 6.79 -2.93
CA LEU A 261 -38.25 6.24 -3.06
C LEU A 261 -38.28 4.71 -3.09
N PHE A 262 -39.00 4.10 -2.12
CA PHE A 262 -39.13 2.65 -2.00
C PHE A 262 -39.75 2.05 -3.26
N GLU A 263 -40.84 2.65 -3.77
CA GLU A 263 -41.51 2.22 -4.99
C GLU A 263 -40.59 2.24 -6.20
N LYS A 264 -39.82 3.34 -6.37
CA LYS A 264 -38.84 3.45 -7.48
C LYS A 264 -37.69 2.46 -7.37
N LEU A 265 -37.17 2.24 -6.16
CA LEU A 265 -36.08 1.28 -5.94
C LEU A 265 -36.56 -0.17 -6.21
N THR A 266 -37.78 -0.49 -5.83
CA THR A 266 -38.36 -1.83 -6.00
C THR A 266 -38.84 -2.08 -7.44
N LYS A 267 -39.63 -1.14 -8.02
CA LYS A 267 -40.30 -1.38 -9.30
C LYS A 267 -39.46 -0.93 -10.53
N GLU A 268 -38.74 0.20 -10.42
CA GLU A 268 -37.99 0.75 -11.54
C GLU A 268 -36.51 0.28 -11.53
N ALA A 269 -35.81 0.49 -10.43
CA ALA A 269 -34.39 0.14 -10.30
C ALA A 269 -34.17 -1.35 -9.98
N LYS A 270 -35.14 -2.02 -9.37
CA LYS A 270 -35.09 -3.46 -9.00
C LYS A 270 -33.87 -3.81 -8.16
N VAL A 271 -33.56 -2.96 -7.20
CA VAL A 271 -32.40 -3.13 -6.29
C VAL A 271 -32.84 -3.48 -4.85
N LEU A 272 -34.15 -3.49 -4.60
CA LEU A 272 -34.79 -3.97 -3.38
C LEU A 272 -35.80 -5.07 -3.70
#